data_04e9181c8e0c134444600c1e9ff19c48
#
_entry.id   04e9181c8e0c134444600c1e9ff19c48
#
_cell.length_a   1.000
_cell.length_b   1.000
_cell.length_c   1.000
_cell.angle_alpha   90.00
_cell.angle_beta   90.00
_cell.angle_gamma   90.00
#
_symmetry.space_group_name_H-M   'P 1'
#
loop_
_entity.id
_entity.type
_entity.pdbx_description
1 polymer ?
#
loop_
_entity_poly.entity_id
_entity_poly.type
_entity_poly.pdbx_seq_one_letter_code
_entity_poly.pdbx_strand_id
1 'polypeptide(L)'
;YENFPVASVLLPMRLRRPIGVIYSFARQADDFADEGDHTPEQRLALLDGFKQELDLIAQGNMPNTAFFVTLAETIKRHALPLQPFYDLLDAFSQDVVKSRYENFGEVMDYCRRSANPVGRLLLHLYQAATPRNIGLSDAICSSLQLINFLQDVEIDYKKDRIYFPLDEMRKYRIEEKQIANADSSGTWGLFMEFQINRARRLLQSGAPLGKALSGRTGLEMRTIIAGGERILQKLHKSRGDMFTQRPVLKPHDWALMLYKAVRAK
;
A
#
# COMPACT_ATOMS: atom_id res chain seq x y z
N TYR A 1 8.06 -3.32 -7.43
CA TYR A 1 8.04 -4.78 -7.23
C TYR A 1 6.97 -5.13 -6.20
N GLU A 2 5.77 -5.44 -6.68
CA GLU A 2 4.63 -5.74 -5.81
C GLU A 2 4.73 -7.14 -5.22
N ASN A 3 4.45 -7.27 -3.92
CA ASN A 3 4.40 -8.56 -3.24
C ASN A 3 3.20 -9.41 -3.68
N PHE A 4 2.15 -8.79 -4.25
CA PHE A 4 0.91 -9.46 -4.67
C PHE A 4 0.53 -9.11 -6.11
N PRO A 5 0.10 -10.09 -6.92
CA PRO A 5 -0.36 -9.82 -8.27
C PRO A 5 -1.67 -9.01 -8.23
N VAL A 6 -1.70 -7.91 -8.95
CA VAL A 6 -2.84 -6.95 -9.01
C VAL A 6 -4.13 -7.60 -9.48
N ALA A 7 -4.05 -8.51 -10.44
CA ALA A 7 -5.17 -9.29 -10.94
C ALA A 7 -4.97 -10.77 -10.61
N SER A 8 -5.01 -11.09 -9.31
CA SER A 8 -4.88 -12.47 -8.84
C SER A 8 -5.85 -13.41 -9.55
N VAL A 9 -5.38 -14.62 -9.88
CA VAL A 9 -6.25 -15.70 -10.40
C VAL A 9 -7.37 -16.10 -9.44
N LEU A 10 -7.23 -15.73 -8.16
CA LEU A 10 -8.27 -15.93 -7.15
C LEU A 10 -9.46 -15.00 -7.32
N LEU A 11 -9.28 -13.83 -7.95
CA LEU A 11 -10.36 -12.88 -8.20
C LEU A 11 -11.41 -13.42 -9.17
N PRO A 12 -12.71 -13.17 -8.92
CA PRO A 12 -13.76 -13.40 -9.90
C PRO A 12 -13.45 -12.66 -11.22
N MET A 13 -13.65 -13.30 -12.36
CA MET A 13 -13.31 -12.72 -13.68
C MET A 13 -13.96 -11.36 -13.92
N ARG A 14 -15.20 -11.16 -13.46
CA ARG A 14 -15.94 -9.89 -13.57
C ARG A 14 -15.26 -8.70 -12.88
N LEU A 15 -14.41 -8.95 -11.87
CA LEU A 15 -13.72 -7.92 -11.09
C LEU A 15 -12.32 -7.59 -11.62
N ARG A 16 -11.73 -8.43 -12.46
CA ARG A 16 -10.35 -8.23 -12.95
C ARG A 16 -10.20 -6.94 -13.75
N ARG A 17 -11.17 -6.65 -14.66
CA ARG A 17 -11.11 -5.44 -15.48
C ARG A 17 -11.24 -4.16 -14.63
N PRO A 18 -12.26 -3.98 -13.77
CA PRO A 18 -12.35 -2.78 -12.94
C PRO A 18 -11.18 -2.62 -11.97
N ILE A 19 -10.65 -3.72 -11.40
CA ILE A 19 -9.45 -3.67 -10.56
C ILE A 19 -8.25 -3.22 -11.39
N GLY A 20 -8.08 -3.72 -12.61
CA GLY A 20 -7.03 -3.28 -13.53
C GLY A 20 -7.09 -1.78 -13.84
N VAL A 21 -8.29 -1.22 -14.01
CA VAL A 21 -8.46 0.24 -14.24
C VAL A 21 -8.05 1.04 -13.01
N ILE A 22 -8.49 0.63 -11.80
CA ILE A 22 -8.09 1.28 -10.54
C ILE A 22 -6.57 1.22 -10.35
N TYR A 23 -5.99 0.04 -10.59
CA TYR A 23 -4.53 -0.14 -10.51
C TYR A 23 -3.79 0.75 -11.51
N SER A 24 -4.25 0.81 -12.76
CA SER A 24 -3.63 1.66 -13.77
C SER A 24 -3.68 3.15 -13.39
N PHE A 25 -4.76 3.60 -12.74
CA PHE A 25 -4.83 4.95 -12.19
C PHE A 25 -3.75 5.18 -11.14
N ALA A 26 -3.72 4.31 -10.11
CA ALA A 26 -2.77 4.44 -9.01
C ALA A 26 -1.32 4.34 -9.52
N ARG A 27 -1.01 3.40 -10.42
CA ARG A 27 0.34 3.19 -10.96
C ARG A 27 0.81 4.37 -11.80
N GLN A 28 -0.04 4.92 -12.68
CA GLN A 28 0.35 6.09 -13.49
C GLN A 28 0.60 7.32 -12.61
N ALA A 29 -0.24 7.53 -11.58
CA ALA A 29 -0.06 8.63 -10.65
C ALA A 29 1.21 8.46 -9.78
N ASP A 30 1.51 7.25 -9.34
CA ASP A 30 2.74 6.88 -8.65
C ASP A 30 3.98 7.12 -9.53
N ASP A 31 3.94 6.68 -10.80
CA ASP A 31 5.02 6.89 -11.77
C ASP A 31 5.28 8.40 -12.00
N PHE A 32 4.27 9.25 -11.98
CA PHE A 32 4.48 10.71 -12.06
C PHE A 32 5.23 11.26 -10.85
N ALA A 33 5.00 10.72 -9.66
CA ALA A 33 5.71 11.14 -8.46
C ALA A 33 7.15 10.63 -8.40
N ASP A 34 7.41 9.43 -8.97
CA ASP A 34 8.62 8.65 -8.68
C ASP A 34 9.56 8.46 -9.86
N GLU A 35 9.03 8.40 -11.09
CA GLU A 35 9.79 7.96 -12.26
C GLU A 35 10.06 9.12 -13.23
N GLY A 36 11.07 8.94 -14.10
CA GLY A 36 11.45 9.90 -15.14
C GLY A 36 12.21 11.13 -14.64
N ASP A 37 12.76 11.90 -15.58
CA ASP A 37 13.59 13.09 -15.32
C ASP A 37 12.73 14.35 -15.23
N HIS A 38 11.72 14.37 -14.32
CA HIS A 38 10.84 15.51 -14.10
C HIS A 38 11.27 16.32 -12.88
N THR A 39 11.14 17.66 -12.94
CA THR A 39 11.29 18.50 -11.75
C THR A 39 10.10 18.30 -10.80
N PRO A 40 10.22 18.63 -9.49
CA PRO A 40 9.11 18.59 -8.57
C PRO A 40 7.85 19.31 -9.07
N GLU A 41 8.02 20.48 -9.69
CA GLU A 41 6.93 21.30 -10.24
C GLU A 41 6.24 20.58 -11.40
N GLN A 42 7.01 19.92 -12.29
CA GLN A 42 6.46 19.15 -13.40
C GLN A 42 5.70 17.93 -12.89
N ARG A 43 6.21 17.22 -11.87
CA ARG A 43 5.53 16.10 -11.22
C ARG A 43 4.18 16.51 -10.62
N LEU A 44 4.17 17.61 -9.88
CA LEU A 44 2.95 18.17 -9.31
C LEU A 44 1.95 18.60 -10.40
N ALA A 45 2.42 19.19 -11.52
CA ALA A 45 1.57 19.55 -12.64
C ALA A 45 0.92 18.33 -13.32
N LEU A 46 1.65 17.21 -13.45
CA LEU A 46 1.10 15.95 -13.99
C LEU A 46 0.01 15.36 -13.05
N LEU A 47 0.25 15.37 -11.73
CA LEU A 47 -0.73 14.94 -10.74
C LEU A 47 -1.97 15.85 -10.70
N ASP A 48 -1.77 17.18 -10.85
CA ASP A 48 -2.88 18.13 -10.96
C ASP A 48 -3.72 17.91 -12.23
N GLY A 49 -3.08 17.55 -13.34
CA GLY A 49 -3.79 17.11 -14.55
C GLY A 49 -4.72 15.91 -14.30
N PHE A 50 -4.30 14.93 -13.51
CA PHE A 50 -5.15 13.82 -13.10
C PHE A 50 -6.30 14.26 -12.21
N LYS A 51 -6.05 15.23 -11.31
CA LYS A 51 -7.08 15.80 -10.45
C LYS A 51 -8.15 16.55 -11.27
N GLN A 52 -7.74 17.32 -12.28
CA GLN A 52 -8.68 18.00 -13.18
C GLN A 52 -9.58 17.01 -13.92
N GLU A 53 -9.05 15.88 -14.40
CA GLU A 53 -9.85 14.83 -15.02
C GLU A 53 -10.86 14.21 -14.03
N LEU A 54 -10.49 14.00 -12.77
CA LEU A 54 -11.43 13.57 -11.72
C LEU A 54 -12.50 14.63 -11.44
N ASP A 55 -12.16 15.92 -11.48
CA ASP A 55 -13.09 17.03 -11.29
C ASP A 55 -14.14 17.07 -12.41
N LEU A 56 -13.75 16.79 -13.66
CA LEU A 56 -14.69 16.62 -14.76
C LEU A 56 -15.68 15.47 -14.49
N ILE A 57 -15.19 14.32 -14.04
CA ILE A 57 -16.05 13.19 -13.66
C ILE A 57 -17.00 13.56 -12.53
N ALA A 58 -16.52 14.26 -11.50
CA ALA A 58 -17.30 14.70 -10.36
C ALA A 58 -18.47 15.64 -10.76
N GLN A 59 -18.23 16.47 -11.77
CA GLN A 59 -19.22 17.41 -12.33
C GLN A 59 -20.17 16.74 -13.33
N GLY A 60 -19.98 15.46 -13.67
CA GLY A 60 -20.73 14.76 -14.71
C GLY A 60 -20.33 15.13 -16.13
N ASN A 61 -19.20 15.80 -16.30
CA ASN A 61 -18.65 16.15 -17.60
C ASN A 61 -17.82 15.00 -18.18
N MET A 62 -17.61 15.02 -19.49
CA MET A 62 -16.81 14.02 -20.17
C MET A 62 -15.32 14.31 -19.95
N PRO A 63 -14.52 13.33 -19.49
CA PRO A 63 -13.07 13.47 -19.38
C PRO A 63 -12.41 13.66 -20.76
N ASN A 64 -11.21 14.29 -20.76
CA ASN A 64 -10.50 14.60 -22.00
C ASN A 64 -9.72 13.41 -22.57
N THR A 65 -9.31 12.45 -21.72
CA THR A 65 -8.47 11.32 -22.16
C THR A 65 -9.23 10.01 -22.18
N ALA A 66 -8.89 9.11 -23.10
CA ALA A 66 -9.52 7.80 -23.24
C ALA A 66 -9.40 6.94 -21.97
N PHE A 67 -8.29 7.09 -21.24
CA PHE A 67 -8.12 6.41 -19.95
C PHE A 67 -9.16 6.89 -18.92
N PHE A 68 -9.31 8.19 -18.74
CA PHE A 68 -10.28 8.75 -17.81
C PHE A 68 -11.75 8.54 -18.22
N VAL A 69 -12.04 8.42 -19.52
CA VAL A 69 -13.36 7.97 -20.01
C VAL A 69 -13.63 6.54 -19.50
N THR A 70 -12.66 5.64 -19.62
CA THR A 70 -12.78 4.25 -19.12
C THR A 70 -12.91 4.21 -17.59
N LEU A 71 -12.18 5.08 -16.87
CA LEU A 71 -12.27 5.23 -15.43
C LEU A 71 -13.66 5.73 -15.02
N ALA A 72 -14.19 6.77 -15.69
CA ALA A 72 -15.53 7.30 -15.45
C ALA A 72 -16.63 6.25 -15.62
N GLU A 73 -16.56 5.45 -16.70
CA GLU A 73 -17.47 4.33 -16.90
C GLU A 73 -17.37 3.29 -15.78
N THR A 74 -16.16 3.00 -15.31
CA THR A 74 -15.92 2.05 -14.22
C THR A 74 -16.49 2.58 -12.91
N ILE A 75 -16.25 3.86 -12.58
CA ILE A 75 -16.79 4.54 -11.39
C ILE A 75 -18.31 4.50 -11.42
N LYS A 76 -18.92 4.90 -12.55
CA LYS A 76 -20.40 4.90 -12.71
C LYS A 76 -20.99 3.51 -12.58
N ARG A 77 -20.40 2.51 -13.29
CA ARG A 77 -20.92 1.12 -13.32
C ARG A 77 -20.91 0.45 -11.95
N HIS A 78 -19.89 0.73 -11.14
CA HIS A 78 -19.68 0.10 -9.85
C HIS A 78 -20.01 1.01 -8.66
N ALA A 79 -20.56 2.22 -8.92
CA ALA A 79 -20.87 3.23 -7.91
C ALA A 79 -19.68 3.49 -6.96
N LEU A 80 -18.47 3.64 -7.55
CA LEU A 80 -17.26 3.87 -6.76
C LEU A 80 -17.25 5.32 -6.22
N PRO A 81 -16.86 5.53 -4.96
CA PRO A 81 -16.65 6.88 -4.44
C PRO A 81 -15.42 7.51 -5.10
N LEU A 82 -15.47 8.82 -5.36
CA LEU A 82 -14.35 9.58 -5.95
C LEU A 82 -13.26 9.90 -4.92
N GLN A 83 -13.61 10.08 -3.65
CA GLN A 83 -12.67 10.49 -2.60
C GLN A 83 -11.41 9.62 -2.52
N PRO A 84 -11.46 8.27 -2.63
CA PRO A 84 -10.27 7.45 -2.63
C PRO A 84 -9.27 7.77 -3.76
N PHE A 85 -9.74 8.20 -4.92
CA PHE A 85 -8.86 8.61 -6.02
C PHE A 85 -8.16 9.94 -5.72
N TYR A 86 -8.88 10.90 -5.14
CA TYR A 86 -8.29 12.16 -4.67
C TYR A 86 -7.27 11.94 -3.54
N ASP A 87 -7.59 11.04 -2.59
CA ASP A 87 -6.68 10.70 -1.49
C ASP A 87 -5.35 10.14 -2.03
N LEU A 88 -5.38 9.28 -3.06
CA LEU A 88 -4.17 8.76 -3.71
C LEU A 88 -3.35 9.87 -4.36
N LEU A 89 -3.98 10.78 -5.12
CA LEU A 89 -3.27 11.90 -5.74
C LEU A 89 -2.64 12.83 -4.71
N ASP A 90 -3.31 13.07 -3.58
CA ASP A 90 -2.79 13.86 -2.49
C ASP A 90 -1.57 13.21 -1.82
N ALA A 91 -1.61 11.88 -1.63
CA ALA A 91 -0.47 11.12 -1.12
C ALA A 91 0.74 11.17 -2.09
N PHE A 92 0.52 10.94 -3.38
CA PHE A 92 1.60 11.01 -4.38
C PHE A 92 2.15 12.43 -4.54
N SER A 93 1.29 13.45 -4.42
CA SER A 93 1.76 14.85 -4.38
C SER A 93 2.61 15.13 -3.13
N GLN A 94 2.27 14.52 -1.99
CA GLN A 94 3.10 14.60 -0.79
C GLN A 94 4.47 13.94 -0.99
N ASP A 95 4.55 12.81 -1.70
CA ASP A 95 5.83 12.11 -1.96
C ASP A 95 6.81 12.96 -2.81
N VAL A 96 6.29 13.92 -3.58
CA VAL A 96 7.15 14.87 -4.33
C VAL A 96 7.84 15.88 -3.42
N VAL A 97 7.23 16.23 -2.27
CA VAL A 97 7.68 17.38 -1.44
C VAL A 97 8.07 16.99 -0.01
N LYS A 98 7.73 15.78 0.44
CA LYS A 98 7.98 15.33 1.82
C LYS A 98 8.72 14.00 1.83
N SER A 99 9.90 14.00 2.39
CA SER A 99 10.78 12.83 2.45
C SER A 99 11.03 12.28 3.85
N ARG A 100 10.55 12.95 4.91
CA ARG A 100 10.71 12.55 6.32
C ARG A 100 9.42 12.74 7.10
N TYR A 101 9.22 11.93 8.13
CA TYR A 101 8.02 11.92 8.98
C TYR A 101 8.44 12.09 10.43
N GLU A 102 7.95 13.13 11.11
CA GLU A 102 8.37 13.45 12.48
C GLU A 102 7.93 12.38 13.48
N ASN A 103 6.71 11.85 13.33
CA ASN A 103 6.13 10.88 14.27
C ASN A 103 5.24 9.84 13.54
N PHE A 104 4.86 8.81 14.29
CA PHE A 104 4.03 7.74 13.73
C PHE A 104 2.64 8.20 13.25
N GLY A 105 2.08 9.25 13.84
CA GLY A 105 0.80 9.82 13.41
C GLY A 105 0.87 10.34 11.97
N GLU A 106 1.97 10.99 11.58
CA GLU A 106 2.20 11.45 10.21
C GLU A 106 2.33 10.28 9.22
N VAL A 107 3.01 9.20 9.61
CA VAL A 107 3.12 7.99 8.78
C VAL A 107 1.74 7.35 8.58
N MET A 108 0.92 7.30 9.63
CA MET A 108 -0.44 6.75 9.52
C MET A 108 -1.38 7.65 8.70
N ASP A 109 -1.22 8.98 8.76
CA ASP A 109 -1.96 9.89 7.90
C ASP A 109 -1.58 9.69 6.42
N TYR A 110 -0.30 9.48 6.15
CA TYR A 110 0.16 9.10 4.80
C TYR A 110 -0.46 7.75 4.37
N CYS A 111 -0.41 6.69 5.19
CA CYS A 111 -1.03 5.40 4.89
C CYS A 111 -2.54 5.51 4.62
N ARG A 112 -3.24 6.41 5.35
CA ARG A 112 -4.68 6.67 5.16
C ARG A 112 -4.99 7.15 3.75
N ARG A 113 -4.06 7.87 3.09
CA ARG A 113 -4.24 8.42 1.74
C ARG A 113 -3.54 7.61 0.65
N SER A 114 -2.44 6.92 0.94
CA SER A 114 -1.67 6.16 -0.04
C SER A 114 -2.08 4.69 -0.17
N ALA A 115 -2.55 4.06 0.89
CA ALA A 115 -2.84 2.62 0.92
C ALA A 115 -4.32 2.29 1.15
N ASN A 116 -4.97 2.93 2.15
CA ASN A 116 -6.36 2.62 2.51
C ASN A 116 -7.35 2.84 1.36
N PRO A 117 -7.20 3.84 0.48
CA PRO A 117 -8.10 4.06 -0.64
C PRO A 117 -8.24 2.85 -1.55
N VAL A 118 -7.16 2.12 -1.80
CA VAL A 118 -7.18 0.90 -2.63
C VAL A 118 -8.11 -0.14 -2.02
N GLY A 119 -7.96 -0.43 -0.73
CA GLY A 119 -8.80 -1.38 -0.03
C GLY A 119 -10.28 -0.98 -0.01
N ARG A 120 -10.56 0.32 0.16
CA ARG A 120 -11.92 0.87 0.14
C ARG A 120 -12.57 0.69 -1.24
N LEU A 121 -11.85 0.99 -2.33
CA LEU A 121 -12.34 0.78 -3.70
C LEU A 121 -12.61 -0.71 -3.98
N LEU A 122 -11.74 -1.61 -3.53
CA LEU A 122 -11.95 -3.05 -3.66
C LEU A 122 -13.20 -3.51 -2.90
N LEU A 123 -13.45 -3.00 -1.68
CA LEU A 123 -14.66 -3.31 -0.92
C LEU A 123 -15.93 -2.85 -1.64
N HIS A 124 -15.92 -1.70 -2.31
CA HIS A 124 -17.03 -1.25 -3.15
C HIS A 124 -17.26 -2.20 -4.31
N LEU A 125 -16.21 -2.61 -5.03
CA LEU A 125 -16.31 -3.62 -6.09
C LEU A 125 -16.85 -4.97 -5.61
N TYR A 126 -16.53 -5.34 -4.36
CA TYR A 126 -17.02 -6.57 -3.73
C TYR A 126 -18.45 -6.44 -3.18
N GLN A 127 -19.04 -5.23 -3.23
CA GLN A 127 -20.33 -4.91 -2.59
C GLN A 127 -20.32 -5.21 -1.07
N ALA A 128 -19.18 -4.96 -0.44
CA ALA A 128 -18.92 -5.27 0.97
C ALA A 128 -18.40 -4.06 1.77
N ALA A 129 -18.59 -2.82 1.27
CA ALA A 129 -18.12 -1.58 1.87
C ALA A 129 -18.97 -1.12 3.07
N THR A 130 -19.10 -1.98 4.09
CA THR A 130 -19.71 -1.58 5.38
C THR A 130 -18.69 -0.83 6.24
N PRO A 131 -19.13 0.04 7.20
CA PRO A 131 -18.20 0.75 8.08
C PRO A 131 -17.24 -0.19 8.81
N ARG A 132 -17.72 -1.36 9.25
CA ARG A 132 -16.87 -2.38 9.88
C ARG A 132 -15.80 -2.92 8.93
N ASN A 133 -16.20 -3.29 7.70
CA ASN A 133 -15.25 -3.85 6.73
C ASN A 133 -14.25 -2.81 6.26
N ILE A 134 -14.64 -1.54 6.12
CA ILE A 134 -13.75 -0.42 5.82
C ILE A 134 -12.68 -0.30 6.91
N GLY A 135 -13.05 -0.27 8.19
CA GLY A 135 -12.08 -0.20 9.27
C GLY A 135 -11.11 -1.38 9.30
N LEU A 136 -11.59 -2.60 9.04
CA LEU A 136 -10.75 -3.79 8.94
C LEU A 136 -9.80 -3.74 7.72
N SER A 137 -10.30 -3.26 6.58
CA SER A 137 -9.51 -3.06 5.36
C SER A 137 -8.44 -2.00 5.54
N ASP A 138 -8.77 -0.87 6.17
CA ASP A 138 -7.83 0.20 6.46
C ASP A 138 -6.66 -0.30 7.32
N ALA A 139 -6.96 -1.14 8.33
CA ALA A 139 -5.91 -1.75 9.15
C ALA A 139 -5.00 -2.68 8.34
N ILE A 140 -5.54 -3.50 7.42
CA ILE A 140 -4.75 -4.35 6.54
C ILE A 140 -3.90 -3.50 5.59
N CYS A 141 -4.49 -2.54 4.89
CA CYS A 141 -3.79 -1.72 3.91
C CYS A 141 -2.66 -0.90 4.55
N SER A 142 -2.95 -0.24 5.69
CA SER A 142 -1.91 0.47 6.44
C SER A 142 -0.80 -0.46 6.91
N SER A 143 -1.13 -1.68 7.38
CA SER A 143 -0.13 -2.66 7.77
C SER A 143 0.74 -3.10 6.59
N LEU A 144 0.13 -3.38 5.43
CA LEU A 144 0.87 -3.78 4.24
C LEU A 144 1.81 -2.65 3.75
N GLN A 145 1.38 -1.40 3.86
CA GLN A 145 2.23 -0.24 3.57
C GLN A 145 3.41 -0.16 4.55
N LEU A 146 3.17 -0.31 5.85
CA LEU A 146 4.26 -0.37 6.83
C LEU A 146 5.22 -1.53 6.53
N ILE A 147 4.72 -2.71 6.13
CA ILE A 147 5.54 -3.86 5.74
C ILE A 147 6.42 -3.52 4.53
N ASN A 148 5.88 -2.81 3.53
CA ASN A 148 6.65 -2.35 2.38
C ASN A 148 7.77 -1.41 2.80
N PHE A 149 7.50 -0.42 3.67
CA PHE A 149 8.54 0.46 4.21
C PHE A 149 9.64 -0.31 4.95
N LEU A 150 9.30 -1.39 5.67
CA LEU A 150 10.29 -2.24 6.34
C LEU A 150 11.13 -3.08 5.36
N GLN A 151 10.58 -3.41 4.19
CA GLN A 151 11.30 -4.16 3.15
C GLN A 151 12.21 -3.26 2.31
N ASP A 152 11.79 -2.01 2.09
CA ASP A 152 12.33 -1.14 1.05
C ASP A 152 13.20 0.01 1.57
N VAL A 153 13.63 -0.05 2.86
CA VAL A 153 14.42 1.00 3.53
C VAL A 153 15.59 1.50 2.68
N GLU A 154 16.36 0.58 2.06
CA GLU A 154 17.50 0.95 1.21
C GLU A 154 17.04 1.57 -0.11
N ILE A 155 15.96 1.06 -0.69
CA ILE A 155 15.41 1.54 -1.97
C ILE A 155 14.83 2.93 -1.77
N ASP A 156 14.07 3.13 -0.70
CA ASP A 156 13.45 4.40 -0.35
C ASP A 156 14.50 5.45 -0.02
N TYR A 157 15.56 5.06 0.70
CA TYR A 157 16.67 5.95 1.03
C TYR A 157 17.38 6.47 -0.23
N LYS A 158 17.57 5.64 -1.27
CA LYS A 158 18.14 6.04 -2.55
C LYS A 158 17.28 7.07 -3.30
N LYS A 159 15.98 7.14 -2.98
CA LYS A 159 15.03 8.15 -3.45
C LYS A 159 14.88 9.33 -2.46
N ASP A 160 15.84 9.48 -1.52
CA ASP A 160 15.81 10.45 -0.42
C ASP A 160 14.57 10.35 0.48
N ARG A 161 14.00 9.16 0.68
CA ARG A 161 12.83 8.93 1.53
C ARG A 161 13.14 8.04 2.72
N ILE A 162 12.63 8.44 3.90
CA ILE A 162 12.64 7.63 5.12
C ILE A 162 11.22 7.66 5.71
N TYR A 163 10.55 6.52 5.73
CA TYR A 163 9.21 6.38 6.31
C TYR A 163 9.22 5.97 7.79
N PHE A 164 10.39 5.79 8.40
CA PHE A 164 10.49 5.63 9.84
C PHE A 164 10.21 6.95 10.55
N PRO A 165 9.40 6.94 11.64
CA PRO A 165 9.20 8.13 12.46
C PRO A 165 10.53 8.62 13.06
N LEU A 166 10.87 9.89 12.85
CA LEU A 166 12.13 10.47 13.33
C LEU A 166 12.26 10.46 14.84
N ASP A 167 11.15 10.68 15.58
CA ASP A 167 11.10 10.60 17.04
C ASP A 167 11.44 9.19 17.55
N GLU A 168 11.00 8.16 16.84
CA GLU A 168 11.32 6.77 17.17
C GLU A 168 12.77 6.41 16.79
N MET A 169 13.26 6.88 15.63
CA MET A 169 14.68 6.73 15.28
C MET A 169 15.57 7.33 16.37
N ARG A 170 15.28 8.56 16.82
CA ARG A 170 16.00 9.20 17.95
C ARG A 170 15.91 8.38 19.24
N LYS A 171 14.73 7.88 19.59
CA LYS A 171 14.52 7.04 20.78
C LYS A 171 15.38 5.78 20.78
N TYR A 172 15.55 5.16 19.63
CA TYR A 172 16.38 3.95 19.48
C TYR A 172 17.82 4.26 19.08
N ARG A 173 18.20 5.54 18.97
CA ARG A 173 19.54 6.00 18.55
C ARG A 173 19.90 5.48 17.16
N ILE A 174 18.95 5.47 16.24
CA ILE A 174 19.13 5.18 14.84
C ILE A 174 19.40 6.49 14.09
N GLU A 175 20.49 6.54 13.35
CA GLU A 175 20.87 7.69 12.55
C GLU A 175 20.69 7.39 11.05
N GLU A 176 20.40 8.40 10.23
CA GLU A 176 20.27 8.23 8.78
C GLU A 176 21.52 7.65 8.15
N LYS A 177 22.73 7.97 8.70
CA LYS A 177 24.00 7.39 8.21
C LYS A 177 24.07 5.86 8.36
N GLN A 178 23.34 5.24 9.31
CA GLN A 178 23.26 3.79 9.41
C GLN A 178 22.51 3.23 8.19
N ILE A 179 21.42 3.88 7.78
CA ILE A 179 20.65 3.50 6.59
C ILE A 179 21.54 3.69 5.35
N ALA A 180 22.22 4.84 5.24
CA ALA A 180 23.13 5.14 4.13
C ALA A 180 24.24 4.10 3.97
N ASN A 181 24.76 3.58 5.07
CA ASN A 181 25.86 2.61 5.11
C ASN A 181 25.36 1.14 5.15
N ALA A 182 24.07 0.89 5.04
CA ALA A 182 23.48 -0.45 5.18
C ALA A 182 23.90 -1.13 6.51
N ASP A 183 24.01 -0.36 7.60
CA ASP A 183 24.52 -0.81 8.88
C ASP A 183 23.37 -1.24 9.81
N SER A 184 23.23 -2.55 10.00
CA SER A 184 22.23 -3.16 10.90
C SER A 184 22.75 -3.43 12.31
N SER A 185 23.88 -2.83 12.71
CA SER A 185 24.49 -3.01 14.03
C SER A 185 23.78 -2.23 15.17
N GLY A 186 24.29 -2.35 16.38
CA GLY A 186 23.82 -1.60 17.54
C GLY A 186 22.39 -1.92 17.91
N THR A 187 21.54 -0.91 18.02
CA THR A 187 20.13 -1.01 18.41
C THR A 187 19.17 -1.27 17.25
N TRP A 188 19.69 -1.41 16.01
CA TRP A 188 18.87 -1.65 14.82
C TRP A 188 17.88 -2.80 14.97
N GLY A 189 18.36 -3.96 15.47
CA GLY A 189 17.50 -5.12 15.66
C GLY A 189 16.34 -4.87 16.62
N LEU A 190 16.54 -4.12 17.70
CA LEU A 190 15.48 -3.72 18.64
C LEU A 190 14.49 -2.75 18.02
N PHE A 191 14.99 -1.78 17.27
CA PHE A 191 14.17 -0.84 16.51
C PHE A 191 13.29 -1.55 15.50
N MET A 192 13.88 -2.44 14.70
CA MET A 192 13.13 -3.21 13.70
C MET A 192 12.13 -4.18 14.32
N GLU A 193 12.47 -4.81 15.44
CA GLU A 193 11.52 -5.65 16.18
C GLU A 193 10.29 -4.85 16.63
N PHE A 194 10.49 -3.64 17.14
CA PHE A 194 9.40 -2.75 17.51
C PHE A 194 8.50 -2.41 16.30
N GLN A 195 9.08 -2.04 15.16
CA GLN A 195 8.37 -1.71 13.93
C GLN A 195 7.60 -2.95 13.38
N ILE A 196 8.25 -4.10 13.31
CA ILE A 196 7.68 -5.38 12.87
C ILE A 196 6.47 -5.76 13.73
N ASN A 197 6.60 -5.67 15.05
CA ASN A 197 5.52 -6.01 15.99
C ASN A 197 4.33 -5.06 15.86
N ARG A 198 4.56 -3.76 15.57
CA ARG A 198 3.50 -2.79 15.31
C ARG A 198 2.74 -3.12 14.01
N ALA A 199 3.45 -3.34 12.92
CA ALA A 199 2.84 -3.74 11.66
C ALA A 199 2.04 -5.05 11.80
N ARG A 200 2.59 -6.05 12.53
CA ARG A 200 1.90 -7.31 12.80
C ARG A 200 0.60 -7.11 13.58
N ARG A 201 0.61 -6.33 14.66
CA ARG A 201 -0.62 -6.05 15.44
C ARG A 201 -1.69 -5.39 14.58
N LEU A 202 -1.30 -4.46 13.72
CA LEU A 202 -2.22 -3.79 12.81
C LEU A 202 -2.80 -4.78 11.78
N LEU A 203 -1.97 -5.65 11.19
CA LEU A 203 -2.43 -6.70 10.27
C LEU A 203 -3.42 -7.65 10.93
N GLN A 204 -3.13 -8.06 12.16
CA GLN A 204 -3.99 -8.96 12.94
C GLN A 204 -5.32 -8.30 13.32
N SER A 205 -5.34 -7.00 13.61
CA SER A 205 -6.58 -6.28 13.89
C SER A 205 -7.52 -6.23 12.69
N GLY A 206 -6.98 -6.20 11.46
CA GLY A 206 -7.75 -6.27 10.22
C GLY A 206 -8.11 -7.70 9.78
N ALA A 207 -7.44 -8.72 10.31
CA ALA A 207 -7.58 -10.11 9.85
C ALA A 207 -9.02 -10.67 9.84
N PRO A 208 -9.96 -10.23 10.70
CA PRO A 208 -11.36 -10.67 10.61
C PRO A 208 -12.03 -10.40 9.26
N LEU A 209 -11.51 -9.45 8.45
CA LEU A 209 -12.02 -9.18 7.10
C LEU A 209 -11.96 -10.44 6.20
N GLY A 210 -10.93 -11.27 6.36
CA GLY A 210 -10.79 -12.51 5.60
C GLY A 210 -11.92 -13.52 5.82
N LYS A 211 -12.63 -13.42 6.96
CA LYS A 211 -13.84 -14.21 7.25
C LYS A 211 -15.13 -13.46 6.92
N ALA A 212 -15.12 -12.13 7.01
CA ALA A 212 -16.28 -11.29 6.68
C ALA A 212 -16.58 -11.31 5.17
N LEU A 213 -15.55 -11.44 4.33
CA LEU A 213 -15.71 -11.60 2.89
C LEU A 213 -15.97 -13.07 2.54
N SER A 214 -16.91 -13.31 1.65
CA SER A 214 -17.31 -14.67 1.24
C SER A 214 -16.56 -15.15 -0.01
N GLY A 215 -16.53 -16.47 -0.25
CA GLY A 215 -16.09 -17.07 -1.50
C GLY A 215 -14.64 -16.74 -1.85
N ARG A 216 -14.41 -16.40 -3.13
CA ARG A 216 -13.07 -16.15 -3.69
C ARG A 216 -12.43 -14.88 -3.14
N THR A 217 -13.20 -13.83 -2.89
CA THR A 217 -12.70 -12.57 -2.32
C THR A 217 -12.21 -12.75 -0.88
N GLY A 218 -12.91 -13.56 -0.08
CA GLY A 218 -12.46 -13.91 1.26
C GLY A 218 -11.20 -14.78 1.25
N LEU A 219 -11.09 -15.73 0.30
CA LEU A 219 -9.87 -16.53 0.14
C LEU A 219 -8.68 -15.65 -0.25
N GLU A 220 -8.88 -14.72 -1.18
CA GLU A 220 -7.84 -13.78 -1.59
C GLU A 220 -7.39 -12.90 -0.42
N MET A 221 -8.33 -12.32 0.34
CA MET A 221 -8.00 -11.51 1.49
C MET A 221 -7.19 -12.30 2.54
N ARG A 222 -7.57 -13.54 2.84
CA ARG A 222 -6.79 -14.41 3.74
C ARG A 222 -5.40 -14.72 3.19
N THR A 223 -5.26 -14.86 1.86
CA THR A 223 -3.95 -15.08 1.22
C THR A 223 -3.07 -13.84 1.34
N ILE A 224 -3.62 -12.63 1.13
CA ILE A 224 -2.91 -11.36 1.32
C ILE A 224 -2.44 -11.20 2.77
N ILE A 225 -3.31 -11.45 3.75
CA ILE A 225 -2.95 -11.40 5.18
C ILE A 225 -1.84 -12.41 5.50
N ALA A 226 -1.94 -13.64 4.99
CA ALA A 226 -0.91 -14.66 5.18
C ALA A 226 0.43 -14.24 4.54
N GLY A 227 0.41 -13.52 3.43
CA GLY A 227 1.58 -12.96 2.77
C GLY A 227 2.27 -11.87 3.58
N GLY A 228 1.50 -10.91 4.07
CA GLY A 228 2.02 -9.87 4.98
C GLY A 228 2.68 -10.49 6.22
N GLU A 229 2.01 -11.45 6.87
CA GLU A 229 2.58 -12.18 8.01
C GLU A 229 3.85 -12.94 7.62
N ARG A 230 3.92 -13.51 6.40
CA ARG A 230 5.11 -14.22 5.92
C ARG A 230 6.30 -13.30 5.73
N ILE A 231 6.11 -12.10 5.20
CA ILE A 231 7.16 -11.08 5.10
C ILE A 231 7.63 -10.66 6.49
N LEU A 232 6.71 -10.38 7.42
CA LEU A 232 7.05 -10.03 8.81
C LEU A 232 7.85 -11.14 9.52
N GLN A 233 7.55 -12.42 9.26
CA GLN A 233 8.34 -13.54 9.76
C GLN A 233 9.76 -13.55 9.22
N LYS A 234 9.93 -13.23 7.93
CA LYS A 234 11.27 -13.15 7.31
C LYS A 234 12.08 -11.98 7.86
N LEU A 235 11.47 -10.80 7.99
CA LEU A 235 12.07 -9.62 8.63
C LEU A 235 12.50 -9.92 10.08
N HIS A 236 11.63 -10.57 10.85
CA HIS A 236 11.95 -10.95 12.23
C HIS A 236 13.12 -11.94 12.29
N LYS A 237 13.15 -12.95 11.40
CA LYS A 237 14.22 -13.95 11.34
C LYS A 237 15.57 -13.33 11.00
N SER A 238 15.61 -12.34 10.13
CA SER A 238 16.83 -11.58 9.79
C SER A 238 17.19 -10.50 10.82
N ARG A 239 16.43 -10.36 11.90
CA ARG A 239 16.55 -9.26 12.87
C ARG A 239 16.44 -7.87 12.21
N GLY A 240 15.63 -7.78 11.16
CA GLY A 240 15.44 -6.56 10.41
C GLY A 240 16.59 -6.20 9.47
N ASP A 241 17.49 -7.13 9.18
CA ASP A 241 18.51 -6.92 8.15
C ASP A 241 17.88 -7.17 6.77
N MET A 242 17.36 -6.10 6.16
CA MET A 242 16.87 -6.08 4.78
C MET A 242 17.97 -5.60 3.80
N PHE A 243 19.10 -5.11 4.30
CA PHE A 243 20.18 -4.58 3.48
C PHE A 243 20.94 -5.70 2.77
N THR A 244 21.23 -6.80 3.46
CA THR A 244 21.92 -7.95 2.85
C THR A 244 20.98 -8.80 2.02
N GLN A 245 19.69 -8.91 2.40
CA GLN A 245 18.71 -9.70 1.68
C GLN A 245 17.30 -9.15 1.88
N ARG A 246 16.80 -8.38 0.91
CA ARG A 246 15.41 -7.92 0.90
C ARG A 246 14.45 -9.12 0.99
N PRO A 247 13.56 -9.19 2.00
CA PRO A 247 12.63 -10.30 2.11
C PRO A 247 11.56 -10.22 1.03
N VAL A 248 11.37 -11.31 0.29
CA VAL A 248 10.38 -11.44 -0.78
C VAL A 248 9.62 -12.75 -0.65
N LEU A 249 8.42 -12.84 -1.23
CA LEU A 249 7.65 -14.08 -1.33
C LEU A 249 8.23 -14.96 -2.43
N LYS A 250 8.63 -16.18 -2.07
CA LYS A 250 9.13 -17.20 -3.00
C LYS A 250 8.00 -18.19 -3.37
N PRO A 251 8.11 -19.01 -4.44
CA PRO A 251 7.05 -19.94 -4.84
C PRO A 251 6.54 -20.87 -3.74
N HIS A 252 7.42 -21.36 -2.86
CA HIS A 252 7.02 -22.20 -1.73
C HIS A 252 6.23 -21.43 -0.66
N ASP A 253 6.45 -20.12 -0.52
CA ASP A 253 5.66 -19.27 0.38
C ASP A 253 4.21 -19.19 -0.10
N TRP A 254 3.99 -19.09 -1.42
CA TRP A 254 2.66 -19.07 -2.00
C TRP A 254 1.85 -20.33 -1.70
N ALA A 255 2.48 -21.50 -1.81
CA ALA A 255 1.83 -22.77 -1.45
C ALA A 255 1.41 -22.78 0.03
N LEU A 256 2.30 -22.31 0.93
CA LEU A 256 2.02 -22.23 2.36
C LEU A 256 0.91 -21.20 2.67
N MET A 257 0.92 -20.04 2.00
CA MET A 257 -0.09 -19.00 2.17
C MET A 257 -1.47 -19.49 1.76
N LEU A 258 -1.59 -20.12 0.58
CA LEU A 258 -2.85 -20.69 0.10
C LEU A 258 -3.36 -21.79 1.04
N TYR A 259 -2.49 -22.68 1.50
CA TYR A 259 -2.84 -23.71 2.47
C TYR A 259 -3.42 -23.12 3.77
N LYS A 260 -2.75 -22.11 4.33
CA LYS A 260 -3.23 -21.38 5.53
C LYS A 260 -4.55 -20.66 5.25
N ALA A 261 -4.68 -19.98 4.10
CA ALA A 261 -5.88 -19.24 3.73
C ALA A 261 -7.12 -20.15 3.58
N VAL A 262 -6.95 -21.36 3.08
CA VAL A 262 -8.04 -22.36 2.99
C VAL A 262 -8.45 -22.86 4.38
N ARG A 263 -7.49 -23.09 5.28
CA ARG A 263 -7.77 -23.59 6.64
C ARG A 263 -8.34 -22.53 7.59
N ALA A 264 -8.09 -21.26 7.33
CA ALA A 264 -8.54 -20.16 8.18
C ALA A 264 -10.02 -19.76 7.96
N LYS A 265 -10.87 -20.70 7.48
CA LYS A 265 -12.31 -20.50 7.29
C LYS A 265 -13.03 -20.13 8.58
#